data_11747754e042447b3f724ddacde2d172
#
_entry.id   11747754e042447b3f724ddacde2d172
#
_cell.length_a   1.000
_cell.length_b   1.000
_cell.length_c   1.000
_cell.angle_alpha   90.00
_cell.angle_beta   90.00
_cell.angle_gamma   90.00
#
_symmetry.space_group_name_H-M   'P 1'
#
loop_
_entity.id
_entity.type
_entity.pdbx_description
1 polymer ?
#
loop_
_entity_poly.entity_id
_entity_poly.type
_entity_poly.pdbx_seq_one_letter_code
_entity_poly.pdbx_strand_id
1 'polypeptide(L)'
;MRKVVVFIISCILSFSSFAQGDVEWGEQKMYEDFDQFVEIINNYNPQIEIRKHVCNYDIIAELRKRRPAIDTIKSYGEFVNFMSNNVKIVCDIHTKMFIFLSHDKKIWSEILSDNVLQIDTTRHFQSLDQYKAYEKRPLFSFGIYLLYQNGHYNVMGNVNFSNAQNQTISVTNCELVKVGGLTVDEYLEKHPENQKNTLRWDYELKKFYSTSLSIPYTELTFRNLRTSTDTTFNLENFARVAMNMPVLPKKIEDDSPRIYYFQTHKMLYIRIPLMSDSAREILLKKIKKIRRHFENVVLDVRGNRGGGDDVWMDILSVLIKDTIQFPCNIGTRSSFFLTWDTDCVSDVRKGPYDLMIKETDWNTFIPNEQNCGFTGHFFVLQDWNTLSAAHSLSSICRLSPHFTSIGVPTGYISGRGGTPVLFQLKNSGFVFTMECNIDASDCLNSLDFFQDIPEHQLHFTEEEAVDYFFKNCLTLKDKKHLLTRDPYMKAVFELVKQQKP
;
A
#
# COMPACT_ATOMS: atom_id res chain seq x y z
N MET A 1 10.03 38.88 9.04
CA MET A 1 11.12 38.68 8.08
C MET A 1 12.29 38.04 8.85
N ARG A 2 12.34 36.73 8.95
CA ARG A 2 13.49 35.98 9.46
C ARG A 2 14.08 35.19 8.30
N LYS A 3 15.35 35.44 8.05
CA LYS A 3 16.12 34.80 6.96
C LYS A 3 16.31 33.34 7.33
N VAL A 4 15.73 32.45 6.52
CA VAL A 4 16.03 31.03 6.54
C VAL A 4 17.44 30.86 5.96
N VAL A 5 18.35 30.39 6.77
CA VAL A 5 19.69 29.96 6.35
C VAL A 5 19.53 28.57 5.75
N VAL A 6 19.45 28.52 4.43
CA VAL A 6 19.48 27.24 3.71
C VAL A 6 20.91 26.75 3.71
N PHE A 7 21.18 25.71 4.46
CA PHE A 7 22.42 24.92 4.31
C PHE A 7 22.28 24.09 3.03
N ILE A 8 22.83 24.63 1.95
CA ILE A 8 22.98 23.89 0.71
C ILE A 8 24.15 22.92 0.92
N ILE A 9 23.86 21.65 1.12
CA ILE A 9 24.86 20.61 0.87
C ILE A 9 24.97 20.50 -0.65
N SER A 10 25.93 21.29 -1.16
CA SER A 10 26.27 21.30 -2.56
C SER A 10 27.01 20.00 -2.89
N CYS A 11 26.28 18.99 -3.37
CA CYS A 11 26.85 18.06 -4.33
C CYS A 11 27.13 18.90 -5.58
N ILE A 12 28.38 19.33 -5.74
CA ILE A 12 28.87 20.06 -6.90
C ILE A 12 28.64 19.18 -8.12
N LEU A 13 27.52 19.37 -8.80
CA LEU A 13 27.31 18.89 -10.16
C LEU A 13 27.81 19.96 -11.10
N SER A 14 28.97 19.73 -11.67
CA SER A 14 29.48 20.48 -12.81
C SER A 14 28.46 20.38 -13.96
N PHE A 15 27.80 21.49 -14.26
CA PHE A 15 26.99 21.62 -15.46
C PHE A 15 27.92 21.69 -16.68
N SER A 16 28.05 20.59 -17.38
CA SER A 16 28.51 20.60 -18.78
C SER A 16 27.26 20.48 -19.66
N SER A 17 27.02 21.52 -20.47
CA SER A 17 26.06 21.53 -21.56
C SER A 17 26.38 20.40 -22.54
N PHE A 18 25.54 19.36 -22.59
CA PHE A 18 25.67 18.30 -23.59
C PHE A 18 24.78 18.58 -24.79
N ALA A 19 25.40 18.71 -25.94
CA ALA A 19 24.75 18.63 -27.24
C ALA A 19 24.12 17.23 -27.43
N GLN A 20 23.01 17.18 -28.20
CA GLN A 20 22.36 15.94 -28.63
C GLN A 20 23.36 14.99 -29.33
N GLY A 21 23.88 14.04 -28.62
CA GLY A 21 24.53 12.84 -29.13
C GLY A 21 23.96 11.68 -28.32
N ASP A 22 23.69 10.56 -28.95
CA ASP A 22 23.34 9.31 -28.28
C ASP A 22 24.36 9.06 -27.18
N VAL A 23 23.95 9.27 -25.93
CA VAL A 23 24.84 9.04 -24.80
C VAL A 23 25.04 7.55 -24.71
N GLU A 24 26.23 7.11 -25.07
CA GLU A 24 26.64 5.71 -24.94
C GLU A 24 26.42 5.29 -23.49
N TRP A 25 25.40 4.49 -23.26
CA TRP A 25 25.11 3.89 -21.97
C TRP A 25 26.20 2.88 -21.66
N GLY A 26 27.21 3.32 -20.92
CA GLY A 26 28.26 2.43 -20.44
C GLY A 26 27.83 1.72 -19.15
N GLU A 27 28.33 0.52 -19.01
CA GLU A 27 28.18 -0.33 -17.82
C GLU A 27 28.49 0.42 -16.52
N GLN A 28 29.54 1.24 -16.51
CA GLN A 28 29.94 2.06 -15.37
C GLN A 28 28.79 2.99 -14.87
N LYS A 29 28.03 3.60 -15.78
CA LYS A 29 26.90 4.48 -15.42
C LYS A 29 25.75 3.69 -14.80
N MET A 30 25.52 2.47 -15.25
CA MET A 30 24.50 1.58 -14.68
C MET A 30 24.86 1.18 -13.25
N TYR A 31 26.13 0.84 -13.01
CA TYR A 31 26.63 0.54 -11.67
C TYR A 31 26.51 1.74 -10.74
N GLU A 32 26.89 2.93 -11.19
CA GLU A 32 26.80 4.14 -10.39
C GLU A 32 25.35 4.49 -10.00
N ASP A 33 24.41 4.32 -10.90
CA ASP A 33 22.99 4.57 -10.62
C ASP A 33 22.41 3.51 -9.68
N PHE A 34 22.78 2.24 -9.87
CA PHE A 34 22.35 1.18 -8.97
C PHE A 34 22.92 1.37 -7.55
N ASP A 35 24.21 1.69 -7.46
CA ASP A 35 24.86 1.94 -6.17
C ASP A 35 24.24 3.17 -5.48
N GLN A 36 23.94 4.26 -6.23
CA GLN A 36 23.22 5.42 -5.73
C GLN A 36 21.82 5.04 -5.23
N PHE A 37 21.08 4.20 -5.96
CA PHE A 37 19.79 3.70 -5.53
C PHE A 37 19.87 2.96 -4.20
N VAL A 38 20.82 2.01 -4.08
CA VAL A 38 21.04 1.25 -2.84
C VAL A 38 21.41 2.17 -1.68
N GLU A 39 22.25 3.18 -1.93
CA GLU A 39 22.65 4.17 -0.93
C GLU A 39 21.46 5.01 -0.46
N ILE A 40 20.61 5.48 -1.38
CA ILE A 40 19.40 6.23 -1.05
C ILE A 40 18.47 5.38 -0.15
N ILE A 41 18.21 4.13 -0.56
CA ILE A 41 17.38 3.21 0.24
C ILE A 41 18.00 3.03 1.64
N ASN A 42 19.30 2.73 1.71
CA ASN A 42 19.99 2.47 2.98
C ASN A 42 19.96 3.68 3.94
N ASN A 43 20.09 4.89 3.39
CA ASN A 43 20.22 6.08 4.22
C ASN A 43 18.89 6.66 4.66
N TYR A 44 17.82 6.46 3.87
CA TYR A 44 16.60 7.22 4.04
C TYR A 44 15.33 6.38 4.25
N ASN A 45 15.29 5.10 3.84
CA ASN A 45 14.10 4.29 4.05
C ASN A 45 13.97 3.87 5.53
N PRO A 46 12.91 4.28 6.23
CA PRO A 46 12.73 4.00 7.66
C PRO A 46 12.44 2.53 7.95
N GLN A 47 12.05 1.75 6.95
CA GLN A 47 11.61 0.37 7.13
C GLN A 47 12.72 -0.68 7.09
N ILE A 48 13.97 -0.32 6.79
CA ILE A 48 15.06 -1.29 6.60
C ILE A 48 15.22 -2.20 7.81
N GLU A 49 15.44 -1.61 8.98
CA GLU A 49 15.65 -2.39 10.20
C GLU A 49 14.36 -3.04 10.70
N ILE A 50 13.20 -2.39 10.48
CA ILE A 50 11.90 -2.97 10.81
C ILE A 50 11.70 -4.28 10.04
N ARG A 51 11.92 -4.29 8.73
CA ARG A 51 11.77 -5.50 7.89
C ARG A 51 12.79 -6.58 8.25
N LYS A 52 14.01 -6.18 8.57
CA LYS A 52 15.03 -7.11 9.00
C LYS A 52 14.65 -7.83 10.28
N HIS A 53 14.08 -7.12 11.25
CA HIS A 53 13.69 -7.68 12.55
C HIS A 53 12.33 -8.40 12.53
N VAL A 54 11.34 -7.82 11.86
CA VAL A 54 9.98 -8.38 11.82
C VAL A 54 9.86 -9.53 10.82
N CYS A 55 10.49 -9.38 9.64
CA CYS A 55 10.33 -10.33 8.52
C CYS A 55 11.58 -11.17 8.25
N ASN A 56 12.66 -10.98 9.00
CA ASN A 56 13.97 -11.55 8.69
C ASN A 56 14.40 -11.29 7.23
N TYR A 57 14.11 -10.07 6.73
CA TYR A 57 14.35 -9.67 5.36
C TYR A 57 15.27 -8.46 5.28
N ASP A 58 16.53 -8.69 4.91
CA ASP A 58 17.53 -7.65 4.74
C ASP A 58 17.48 -7.07 3.32
N ILE A 59 16.74 -5.95 3.17
CA ILE A 59 16.54 -5.27 1.88
C ILE A 59 17.87 -4.95 1.20
N ILE A 60 18.85 -4.45 1.95
CA ILE A 60 20.14 -4.04 1.39
C ILE A 60 20.95 -5.23 0.90
N ALA A 61 20.93 -6.33 1.65
CA ALA A 61 21.57 -7.57 1.23
C ALA A 61 20.93 -8.13 -0.05
N GLU A 62 19.59 -8.12 -0.14
CA GLU A 62 18.86 -8.58 -1.32
C GLU A 62 19.15 -7.72 -2.55
N LEU A 63 19.20 -6.40 -2.42
CA LEU A 63 19.57 -5.51 -3.50
C LEU A 63 21.01 -5.77 -3.97
N ARG A 64 21.98 -5.88 -3.05
CA ARG A 64 23.39 -6.13 -3.38
C ARG A 64 23.62 -7.45 -4.11
N LYS A 65 22.88 -8.50 -3.81
CA LYS A 65 22.94 -9.79 -4.53
C LYS A 65 22.63 -9.64 -6.03
N ARG A 66 21.86 -8.61 -6.41
CA ARG A 66 21.46 -8.39 -7.81
C ARG A 66 22.41 -7.53 -8.61
N ARG A 67 23.34 -6.86 -7.95
CA ARG A 67 24.32 -5.97 -8.59
C ARG A 67 25.08 -6.62 -9.76
N PRO A 68 25.56 -7.87 -9.68
CA PRO A 68 26.27 -8.52 -10.78
C PRO A 68 25.44 -8.75 -12.05
N ALA A 69 24.09 -8.72 -11.93
CA ALA A 69 23.24 -8.88 -13.12
C ALA A 69 23.36 -7.70 -14.10
N ILE A 70 23.94 -6.57 -13.68
CA ILE A 70 24.21 -5.42 -14.54
C ILE A 70 25.12 -5.80 -15.70
N ASP A 71 26.08 -6.73 -15.52
CA ASP A 71 26.99 -7.22 -16.56
C ASP A 71 26.25 -7.81 -17.78
N THR A 72 25.04 -8.28 -17.58
CA THR A 72 24.21 -8.88 -18.63
C THR A 72 23.33 -7.88 -19.37
N ILE A 73 23.21 -6.64 -18.89
CA ILE A 73 22.34 -5.60 -19.44
C ILE A 73 22.99 -4.98 -20.67
N LYS A 74 22.29 -4.96 -21.80
CA LYS A 74 22.82 -4.50 -23.09
C LYS A 74 22.20 -3.18 -23.58
N SER A 75 21.15 -2.69 -22.93
CA SER A 75 20.46 -1.49 -23.36
C SER A 75 19.91 -0.68 -22.18
N TYR A 76 19.66 0.59 -22.42
CA TYR A 76 19.02 1.48 -21.46
C TYR A 76 17.64 0.94 -21.01
N GLY A 77 16.82 0.46 -21.95
CA GLY A 77 15.50 -0.09 -21.62
C GLY A 77 15.56 -1.32 -20.72
N GLU A 78 16.58 -2.18 -20.92
CA GLU A 78 16.83 -3.32 -20.03
C GLU A 78 17.25 -2.84 -18.64
N PHE A 79 18.08 -1.80 -18.56
CA PHE A 79 18.49 -1.21 -17.29
C PHE A 79 17.30 -0.61 -16.53
N VAL A 80 16.44 0.16 -17.22
CA VAL A 80 15.24 0.72 -16.58
C VAL A 80 14.29 -0.39 -16.08
N ASN A 81 14.15 -1.46 -16.86
CA ASN A 81 13.36 -2.63 -16.41
C ASN A 81 14.01 -3.33 -15.20
N PHE A 82 15.34 -3.49 -15.22
CA PHE A 82 16.09 -4.01 -14.08
C PHE A 82 15.88 -3.14 -12.83
N MET A 83 15.99 -1.82 -12.94
CA MET A 83 15.75 -0.90 -11.83
C MET A 83 14.30 -0.97 -11.33
N SER A 84 13.32 -1.02 -12.25
CA SER A 84 11.90 -1.19 -11.90
C SER A 84 11.66 -2.46 -11.09
N ASN A 85 12.34 -3.55 -11.40
CA ASN A 85 12.24 -4.79 -10.64
C ASN A 85 12.94 -4.69 -9.28
N ASN A 86 14.07 -3.99 -9.19
CA ASN A 86 14.79 -3.80 -7.92
C ASN A 86 14.01 -2.88 -6.96
N VAL A 87 13.30 -1.88 -7.47
CA VAL A 87 12.40 -1.05 -6.64
C VAL A 87 11.34 -1.91 -5.93
N LYS A 88 10.81 -2.96 -6.57
CA LYS A 88 9.84 -3.87 -5.97
C LYS A 88 10.40 -4.69 -4.80
N ILE A 89 11.72 -4.95 -4.80
CA ILE A 89 12.39 -5.72 -3.76
C ILE A 89 12.42 -4.98 -2.42
N VAL A 90 12.31 -3.66 -2.44
CA VAL A 90 12.20 -2.87 -1.20
C VAL A 90 10.95 -3.29 -0.39
N CYS A 91 9.97 -3.91 -1.05
CA CYS A 91 8.73 -4.42 -0.42
C CYS A 91 7.97 -3.35 0.36
N ASP A 92 8.11 -2.09 -0.02
CA ASP A 92 7.41 -0.95 0.52
C ASP A 92 6.42 -0.42 -0.52
N ILE A 93 5.18 -0.16 -0.10
CA ILE A 93 4.12 0.24 -1.01
C ILE A 93 4.33 1.64 -1.59
N HIS A 94 5.05 2.50 -0.88
CA HIS A 94 5.36 3.85 -1.30
C HIS A 94 6.66 3.92 -2.11
N THR A 95 7.51 2.88 -2.06
CA THR A 95 8.70 2.78 -2.89
C THR A 95 8.35 2.11 -4.21
N LYS A 96 8.28 2.93 -5.25
CA LYS A 96 7.92 2.48 -6.59
C LYS A 96 8.56 3.35 -7.67
N MET A 97 8.75 2.78 -8.84
CA MET A 97 9.13 3.54 -10.02
C MET A 97 8.04 4.58 -10.32
N PHE A 98 8.45 5.83 -10.47
CA PHE A 98 7.55 6.90 -10.82
C PHE A 98 7.35 6.96 -12.34
N ILE A 99 6.38 6.18 -12.84
CA ILE A 99 6.01 6.09 -14.26
C ILE A 99 4.83 7.01 -14.52
N PHE A 100 4.96 8.29 -14.20
CA PHE A 100 3.91 9.24 -14.54
C PHE A 100 4.07 9.67 -16.01
N LEU A 101 3.12 9.27 -16.84
CA LEU A 101 3.24 9.35 -18.31
C LEU A 101 2.89 10.73 -18.89
N SER A 102 2.47 11.70 -18.08
CA SER A 102 2.12 13.03 -18.56
C SER A 102 3.34 13.91 -18.73
N HIS A 103 3.47 14.52 -19.91
CA HIS A 103 4.43 15.60 -20.16
C HIS A 103 3.85 16.99 -19.81
N ASP A 104 2.68 17.03 -19.15
CA ASP A 104 2.02 18.27 -18.76
C ASP A 104 2.81 18.97 -17.65
N LYS A 105 3.36 20.13 -17.98
CA LYS A 105 4.17 20.94 -17.05
C LYS A 105 3.37 21.39 -15.82
N LYS A 106 2.05 21.59 -15.96
CA LYS A 106 1.21 22.02 -14.84
C LYS A 106 1.10 20.90 -13.81
N ILE A 107 0.82 19.68 -14.26
CA ILE A 107 0.74 18.49 -13.39
C ILE A 107 2.08 18.29 -12.68
N TRP A 108 3.20 18.42 -13.40
CA TRP A 108 4.53 18.28 -12.78
C TRP A 108 4.82 19.40 -11.78
N SER A 109 4.38 20.64 -12.03
CA SER A 109 4.54 21.72 -11.06
C SER A 109 3.75 21.45 -9.78
N GLU A 110 2.57 20.87 -9.88
CA GLU A 110 1.77 20.43 -8.72
C GLU A 110 2.45 19.29 -7.96
N ILE A 111 2.94 18.26 -8.66
CA ILE A 111 3.66 17.13 -8.03
C ILE A 111 4.95 17.58 -7.34
N LEU A 112 5.68 18.52 -7.93
CA LEU A 112 6.96 18.99 -7.42
C LEU A 112 6.83 20.11 -6.38
N SER A 113 5.65 20.73 -6.25
CA SER A 113 5.45 21.80 -5.25
C SER A 113 5.76 21.34 -3.82
N ASP A 114 5.43 20.10 -3.53
CA ASP A 114 5.59 19.49 -2.22
C ASP A 114 6.84 18.60 -2.12
N ASN A 115 7.57 18.42 -3.23
CA ASN A 115 8.78 17.58 -3.20
C ASN A 115 10.00 18.38 -2.73
N VAL A 116 10.63 17.92 -1.69
CA VAL A 116 11.79 18.60 -1.06
C VAL A 116 13.07 18.53 -1.93
N LEU A 117 13.17 17.55 -2.80
CA LEU A 117 14.31 17.36 -3.68
C LEU A 117 14.02 17.90 -5.09
N GLN A 118 15.05 18.45 -5.73
CA GLN A 118 14.93 18.90 -7.11
C GLN A 118 14.96 17.72 -8.08
N ILE A 119 14.04 17.74 -9.05
CA ILE A 119 13.91 16.75 -10.11
C ILE A 119 14.11 17.40 -11.47
N ASP A 120 15.05 16.91 -12.27
CA ASP A 120 15.20 17.30 -13.68
C ASP A 120 14.13 16.57 -14.52
N THR A 121 13.02 17.24 -14.75
CA THR A 121 11.90 16.68 -15.51
C THR A 121 12.27 16.38 -16.97
N THR A 122 13.21 17.09 -17.56
CA THR A 122 13.66 16.83 -18.94
C THR A 122 14.31 15.48 -19.05
N ARG A 123 15.23 15.17 -18.14
CA ARG A 123 15.89 13.85 -18.10
C ARG A 123 14.91 12.75 -17.76
N HIS A 124 13.96 13.01 -16.86
CA HIS A 124 12.93 12.05 -16.54
C HIS A 124 12.07 11.71 -17.77
N PHE A 125 11.65 12.68 -18.57
CA PHE A 125 10.89 12.43 -19.79
C PHE A 125 11.69 11.65 -20.84
N GLN A 126 12.96 11.94 -21.01
CA GLN A 126 13.83 11.15 -21.89
C GLN A 126 13.93 9.70 -21.42
N SER A 127 14.06 9.48 -20.12
CA SER A 127 14.05 8.16 -19.50
C SER A 127 12.73 7.40 -19.76
N LEU A 128 11.61 8.08 -19.58
CA LEU A 128 10.28 7.49 -19.83
C LEU A 128 10.05 7.12 -21.29
N ASP A 129 10.47 7.95 -22.23
CA ASP A 129 10.27 7.68 -23.66
C ASP A 129 11.10 6.49 -24.13
N GLN A 130 12.31 6.34 -23.61
CA GLN A 130 13.15 5.16 -23.85
C GLN A 130 12.54 3.90 -23.22
N TYR A 131 11.99 3.99 -22.01
CA TYR A 131 11.30 2.90 -21.36
C TYR A 131 10.04 2.46 -22.11
N LYS A 132 9.22 3.40 -22.58
CA LYS A 132 8.03 3.11 -23.41
C LYS A 132 8.38 2.38 -24.70
N ALA A 133 9.49 2.76 -25.32
CA ALA A 133 9.96 2.07 -26.53
C ALA A 133 10.36 0.62 -26.23
N TYR A 134 10.92 0.35 -25.05
CA TYR A 134 11.24 -0.99 -24.58
C TYR A 134 9.98 -1.79 -24.19
N GLU A 135 9.04 -1.19 -23.46
CA GLU A 135 7.81 -1.84 -22.98
C GLU A 135 6.89 -2.34 -24.10
N LYS A 136 6.99 -1.77 -25.30
CA LYS A 136 6.25 -2.24 -26.49
C LYS A 136 6.68 -3.61 -27.00
N ARG A 137 7.76 -4.21 -26.45
CA ARG A 137 8.15 -5.59 -26.76
C ARG A 137 7.09 -6.57 -26.24
N PRO A 138 6.90 -7.73 -26.92
CA PRO A 138 5.91 -8.71 -26.48
C PRO A 138 6.16 -9.12 -25.02
N LEU A 139 5.11 -9.07 -24.21
CA LEU A 139 5.18 -9.53 -22.83
C LEU A 139 5.36 -11.05 -22.84
N PHE A 140 6.46 -11.53 -22.24
CA PHE A 140 6.73 -12.94 -22.01
C PHE A 140 6.11 -13.45 -20.69
N SER A 141 5.19 -12.69 -20.11
CA SER A 141 4.50 -13.04 -18.88
C SER A 141 3.05 -12.57 -18.88
N PHE A 142 2.21 -13.24 -18.11
CA PHE A 142 0.84 -12.81 -17.87
C PHE A 142 0.63 -12.55 -16.37
N GLY A 143 -0.36 -11.72 -16.04
CA GLY A 143 -0.71 -11.47 -14.63
C GLY A 143 -1.80 -12.39 -14.16
N ILE A 144 -1.69 -12.94 -12.95
CA ILE A 144 -2.76 -13.63 -12.27
C ILE A 144 -3.07 -12.95 -10.95
N TYR A 145 -4.35 -12.81 -10.62
CA TYR A 145 -4.81 -12.28 -9.34
C TYR A 145 -5.20 -13.43 -8.44
N LEU A 146 -4.75 -13.36 -7.18
CA LEU A 146 -4.89 -14.42 -6.20
C LEU A 146 -5.52 -13.87 -4.92
N LEU A 147 -6.40 -14.64 -4.32
CA LEU A 147 -6.81 -14.50 -2.94
C LEU A 147 -5.90 -15.39 -2.10
N TYR A 148 -5.05 -14.76 -1.30
CA TYR A 148 -4.23 -15.48 -0.34
C TYR A 148 -4.98 -15.62 0.98
N GLN A 149 -4.98 -16.84 1.53
CA GLN A 149 -5.52 -17.12 2.85
C GLN A 149 -4.92 -18.39 3.42
N ASN A 150 -4.50 -18.35 4.67
CA ASN A 150 -3.96 -19.50 5.43
C ASN A 150 -2.87 -20.28 4.66
N GLY A 151 -2.06 -19.59 3.87
CA GLY A 151 -1.01 -20.22 3.07
C GLY A 151 -1.43 -20.67 1.67
N HIS A 152 -2.70 -20.53 1.29
CA HIS A 152 -3.25 -20.93 -0.01
C HIS A 152 -3.45 -19.76 -0.97
N TYR A 153 -3.20 -19.99 -2.24
CA TYR A 153 -3.26 -18.98 -3.31
C TYR A 153 -4.43 -19.28 -4.28
N ASN A 154 -5.62 -18.86 -3.90
CA ASN A 154 -6.84 -19.12 -4.66
C ASN A 154 -6.98 -18.18 -5.86
N VAL A 155 -7.22 -18.72 -7.04
CA VAL A 155 -7.35 -17.94 -8.28
C VAL A 155 -8.57 -17.04 -8.23
N MET A 156 -8.36 -15.74 -8.44
CA MET A 156 -9.45 -14.76 -8.50
C MET A 156 -10.09 -14.71 -9.89
N GLY A 157 -11.41 -14.91 -9.91
CA GLY A 157 -12.21 -14.78 -11.12
C GLY A 157 -12.14 -15.98 -12.07
N ASN A 158 -12.62 -15.79 -13.28
CA ASN A 158 -12.59 -16.80 -14.33
C ASN A 158 -11.32 -16.62 -15.16
N VAL A 159 -10.35 -17.51 -14.98
CA VAL A 159 -9.13 -17.53 -15.78
C VAL A 159 -9.19 -18.73 -16.73
N ASN A 160 -9.11 -18.46 -18.02
CA ASN A 160 -9.15 -19.46 -19.06
C ASN A 160 -7.89 -19.36 -19.92
N PHE A 161 -7.25 -20.47 -20.16
CA PHE A 161 -6.13 -20.62 -21.07
C PHE A 161 -6.61 -21.32 -22.34
N SER A 162 -6.35 -20.75 -23.50
CA SER A 162 -6.75 -21.34 -24.78
C SER A 162 -5.53 -21.54 -25.68
N ASN A 163 -5.40 -22.74 -26.27
CA ASN A 163 -4.35 -23.04 -27.25
C ASN A 163 -4.78 -22.67 -28.70
N ALA A 164 -3.90 -22.84 -29.65
CA ALA A 164 -4.15 -22.55 -31.06
C ALA A 164 -5.28 -23.39 -31.66
N GLN A 165 -5.57 -24.54 -31.06
CA GLN A 165 -6.65 -25.47 -31.46
C GLN A 165 -7.98 -25.16 -30.74
N ASN A 166 -8.08 -24.00 -30.02
CA ASN A 166 -9.24 -23.60 -29.22
C ASN A 166 -9.59 -24.57 -28.07
N GLN A 167 -8.66 -25.42 -27.67
CA GLN A 167 -8.82 -26.15 -26.40
C GLN A 167 -8.66 -25.16 -25.24
N THR A 168 -9.62 -25.17 -24.34
CA THR A 168 -9.63 -24.23 -23.20
C THR A 168 -9.52 -24.96 -21.88
N ILE A 169 -8.59 -24.53 -21.04
CA ILE A 169 -8.48 -24.97 -19.63
C ILE A 169 -8.99 -23.81 -18.76
N SER A 170 -9.98 -24.10 -17.94
CA SER A 170 -10.48 -23.16 -16.93
C SER A 170 -9.92 -23.49 -15.56
N VAL A 171 -9.33 -22.50 -14.91
CA VAL A 171 -8.82 -22.60 -13.53
C VAL A 171 -9.67 -21.84 -12.53
N THR A 172 -10.94 -21.65 -12.86
CA THR A 172 -11.94 -21.07 -11.95
C THR A 172 -12.13 -21.97 -10.72
N ASN A 173 -12.18 -21.39 -9.54
CA ASN A 173 -12.24 -22.10 -8.26
C ASN A 173 -11.08 -23.11 -8.07
N CYS A 174 -9.89 -22.70 -8.48
CA CYS A 174 -8.67 -23.45 -8.27
C CYS A 174 -7.69 -22.68 -7.39
N GLU A 175 -6.89 -23.41 -6.65
CA GLU A 175 -5.69 -22.92 -5.99
C GLU A 175 -4.51 -23.01 -6.97
N LEU A 176 -3.68 -21.97 -7.06
CA LEU A 176 -2.37 -22.06 -7.72
C LEU A 176 -1.37 -22.70 -6.76
N VAL A 177 -0.91 -23.91 -7.07
CA VAL A 177 -0.02 -24.72 -6.21
C VAL A 177 1.44 -24.54 -6.58
N LYS A 178 1.75 -24.56 -7.92
CA LYS A 178 3.13 -24.45 -8.41
C LYS A 178 3.25 -23.56 -9.64
N VAL A 179 4.42 -22.93 -9.75
CA VAL A 179 4.89 -22.16 -10.90
C VAL A 179 6.28 -22.67 -11.29
N GLY A 180 6.45 -23.23 -12.51
CA GLY A 180 7.71 -23.77 -12.97
C GLY A 180 8.27 -24.88 -12.07
N GLY A 181 7.40 -25.74 -11.52
CA GLY A 181 7.78 -26.81 -10.59
C GLY A 181 8.01 -26.37 -9.13
N LEU A 182 8.14 -25.06 -8.86
CA LEU A 182 8.29 -24.52 -7.50
C LEU A 182 6.92 -24.27 -6.87
N THR A 183 6.79 -24.44 -5.56
CA THR A 183 5.62 -23.92 -4.83
C THR A 183 5.53 -22.39 -5.02
N VAL A 184 4.34 -21.81 -4.82
CA VAL A 184 4.18 -20.34 -5.00
C VAL A 184 5.09 -19.58 -4.04
N ASP A 185 5.28 -20.07 -2.82
CA ASP A 185 6.19 -19.46 -1.85
C ASP A 185 7.64 -19.50 -2.31
N GLU A 186 8.15 -20.67 -2.74
CA GLU A 186 9.51 -20.80 -3.30
C GLU A 186 9.71 -19.95 -4.55
N TYR A 187 8.64 -19.82 -5.35
CA TYR A 187 8.68 -18.97 -6.55
C TYR A 187 8.79 -17.49 -6.16
N LEU A 188 8.05 -17.02 -5.16
CA LEU A 188 8.14 -15.64 -4.66
C LEU A 188 9.49 -15.34 -4.02
N GLU A 189 10.07 -16.30 -3.29
CA GLU A 189 11.40 -16.18 -2.70
C GLU A 189 12.49 -16.01 -3.75
N LYS A 190 12.43 -16.82 -4.83
CA LYS A 190 13.40 -16.76 -5.93
C LYS A 190 13.17 -15.58 -6.88
N HIS A 191 11.92 -15.14 -7.03
CA HIS A 191 11.48 -14.16 -8.02
C HIS A 191 10.60 -13.06 -7.40
N PRO A 192 11.07 -12.34 -6.38
CA PRO A 192 10.27 -11.30 -5.74
C PRO A 192 9.87 -10.16 -6.69
N GLU A 193 10.62 -9.99 -7.81
CA GLU A 193 10.31 -9.02 -8.86
C GLU A 193 9.07 -9.39 -9.68
N ASN A 194 8.66 -10.65 -9.71
CA ASN A 194 7.52 -11.12 -10.49
C ASN A 194 6.16 -10.85 -9.85
N GLN A 195 6.13 -10.25 -8.67
CA GLN A 195 4.91 -9.69 -8.12
C GLN A 195 4.49 -8.42 -8.88
N LYS A 196 3.19 -8.24 -9.06
CA LYS A 196 2.65 -6.99 -9.65
C LYS A 196 2.46 -5.88 -8.60
N ASN A 197 2.14 -6.28 -7.39
CA ASN A 197 1.93 -5.40 -6.25
C ASN A 197 3.02 -5.63 -5.21
N THR A 198 3.07 -4.78 -4.20
CA THR A 198 3.97 -4.95 -3.07
C THR A 198 3.69 -6.28 -2.35
N LEU A 199 4.76 -7.00 -2.00
CA LEU A 199 4.67 -8.17 -1.13
C LEU A 199 4.00 -7.81 0.18
N ARG A 200 3.15 -8.70 0.65
CA ARG A 200 2.48 -8.63 1.94
C ARG A 200 3.11 -9.62 2.89
N TRP A 201 2.87 -9.44 4.17
CA TRP A 201 3.39 -10.29 5.21
C TRP A 201 2.27 -11.03 5.93
N ASP A 202 2.40 -12.35 6.03
CA ASP A 202 1.56 -13.19 6.86
C ASP A 202 2.18 -13.30 8.26
N TYR A 203 1.53 -12.72 9.24
CA TYR A 203 2.02 -12.65 10.61
C TYR A 203 1.95 -13.99 11.35
N GLU A 204 1.04 -14.89 10.94
CA GLU A 204 0.88 -16.22 11.53
C GLU A 204 1.90 -17.20 10.95
N LEU A 205 2.01 -17.26 9.63
CA LEU A 205 2.91 -18.15 8.92
C LEU A 205 4.34 -17.58 8.75
N LYS A 206 4.55 -16.30 9.11
CA LYS A 206 5.84 -15.58 9.05
C LYS A 206 6.50 -15.68 7.68
N LYS A 207 5.74 -15.41 6.64
CA LYS A 207 6.22 -15.44 5.26
C LYS A 207 5.62 -14.31 4.42
N PHE A 208 6.33 -13.99 3.33
CA PHE A 208 5.79 -13.08 2.32
C PHE A 208 4.79 -13.79 1.42
N TYR A 209 3.76 -13.06 1.01
CA TYR A 209 2.81 -13.50 0.00
C TYR A 209 2.47 -12.39 -0.98
N SER A 210 1.88 -12.75 -2.12
CA SER A 210 1.39 -11.79 -3.10
C SER A 210 -0.04 -12.11 -3.52
N THR A 211 -0.83 -11.07 -3.74
CA THR A 211 -2.19 -11.19 -4.30
C THR A 211 -2.22 -11.01 -5.81
N SER A 212 -1.06 -10.85 -6.45
CA SER A 212 -0.95 -10.65 -7.90
C SER A 212 0.45 -11.02 -8.37
N LEU A 213 0.55 -12.00 -9.24
CA LEU A 213 1.80 -12.47 -9.81
C LEU A 213 1.90 -12.13 -11.29
N SER A 214 3.12 -11.84 -11.74
CA SER A 214 3.50 -11.86 -13.15
C SER A 214 4.18 -13.20 -13.41
N ILE A 215 3.50 -14.09 -14.12
CA ILE A 215 3.96 -15.45 -14.33
C ILE A 215 4.54 -15.55 -15.75
N PRO A 216 5.79 -16.03 -15.94
CA PRO A 216 6.30 -16.34 -17.27
C PRO A 216 5.51 -17.49 -17.88
N TYR A 217 5.59 -17.63 -19.20
CA TYR A 217 5.03 -18.79 -19.88
C TYR A 217 5.83 -20.04 -19.52
N THR A 218 5.33 -20.77 -18.54
CA THR A 218 5.97 -21.95 -17.94
C THR A 218 4.92 -22.98 -17.51
N GLU A 219 5.36 -24.05 -16.88
CA GLU A 219 4.47 -25.04 -16.28
C GLU A 219 3.75 -24.49 -15.05
N LEU A 220 2.43 -24.71 -14.99
CA LEU A 220 1.60 -24.35 -13.85
C LEU A 220 0.86 -25.56 -13.31
N THR A 221 0.76 -25.66 -11.98
CA THR A 221 -0.08 -26.65 -11.31
C THR A 221 -1.18 -25.96 -10.54
N PHE A 222 -2.42 -26.35 -10.83
CA PHE A 222 -3.60 -25.88 -10.12
C PHE A 222 -4.29 -27.05 -9.41
N ARG A 223 -4.78 -26.79 -8.21
CA ARG A 223 -5.65 -27.70 -7.44
C ARG A 223 -7.09 -27.25 -7.57
N ASN A 224 -7.96 -28.15 -8.01
CA ASN A 224 -9.40 -27.87 -7.99
C ASN A 224 -9.93 -27.95 -6.55
N LEU A 225 -10.52 -26.87 -6.05
CA LEU A 225 -10.97 -26.76 -4.66
C LEU A 225 -12.16 -27.70 -4.31
N ARG A 226 -12.89 -28.21 -5.32
CA ARG A 226 -14.03 -29.11 -5.09
C ARG A 226 -13.63 -30.58 -5.08
N THR A 227 -12.70 -30.95 -5.96
CA THR A 227 -12.30 -32.36 -6.16
C THR A 227 -10.97 -32.69 -5.51
N SER A 228 -10.23 -31.67 -5.03
CA SER A 228 -8.88 -31.78 -4.50
C SER A 228 -7.88 -32.44 -5.48
N THR A 229 -8.15 -32.36 -6.78
CA THR A 229 -7.29 -32.91 -7.82
C THR A 229 -6.38 -31.85 -8.41
N ASP A 230 -5.10 -32.20 -8.56
CA ASP A 230 -4.11 -31.34 -9.18
C ASP A 230 -4.10 -31.55 -10.71
N THR A 231 -4.01 -30.43 -11.44
CA THR A 231 -3.85 -30.43 -12.89
C THR A 231 -2.65 -29.57 -13.25
N THR A 232 -1.70 -30.18 -13.96
CA THR A 232 -0.49 -29.49 -14.44
C THR A 232 -0.51 -29.33 -15.93
N PHE A 233 -0.16 -28.16 -16.44
CA PHE A 233 -0.04 -27.89 -17.87
C PHE A 233 1.03 -26.84 -18.16
N ASN A 234 1.65 -26.91 -19.34
CA ASN A 234 2.67 -25.97 -19.78
C ASN A 234 2.01 -24.85 -20.60
N LEU A 235 2.18 -23.60 -20.17
CA LEU A 235 1.62 -22.42 -20.83
C LEU A 235 2.26 -22.11 -22.18
N GLU A 236 3.45 -22.61 -22.49
CA GLU A 236 4.08 -22.41 -23.81
C GLU A 236 3.18 -22.92 -24.96
N ASN A 237 2.30 -23.87 -24.64
CA ASN A 237 1.33 -24.42 -25.58
C ASN A 237 0.04 -23.58 -25.73
N PHE A 238 -0.10 -22.47 -24.96
CA PHE A 238 -1.31 -21.67 -24.91
C PHE A 238 -1.07 -20.27 -25.46
N ALA A 239 -1.71 -19.95 -26.58
CA ALA A 239 -1.55 -18.67 -27.29
C ALA A 239 -2.37 -17.51 -26.69
N ARG A 240 -3.36 -17.79 -25.86
CA ARG A 240 -4.24 -16.79 -25.27
C ARG A 240 -4.57 -17.11 -23.81
N VAL A 241 -4.39 -16.11 -22.97
CA VAL A 241 -4.94 -16.09 -21.61
C VAL A 241 -6.10 -15.12 -21.59
N ALA A 242 -7.32 -15.63 -21.53
CA ALA A 242 -8.50 -14.81 -21.31
C ALA A 242 -8.79 -14.77 -19.81
N MET A 243 -8.48 -13.67 -19.18
CA MET A 243 -8.92 -13.39 -17.82
C MET A 243 -10.22 -12.59 -17.90
N ASN A 244 -11.33 -13.26 -17.73
CA ASN A 244 -12.53 -12.58 -17.33
C ASN A 244 -12.43 -12.37 -15.82
N MET A 245 -11.79 -11.28 -15.40
CA MET A 245 -12.06 -10.75 -14.07
C MET A 245 -13.58 -10.79 -13.91
N PRO A 246 -14.11 -11.25 -12.76
CA PRO A 246 -15.53 -11.11 -12.55
C PRO A 246 -15.81 -9.66 -12.93
N VAL A 247 -16.66 -9.45 -13.94
CA VAL A 247 -17.13 -8.11 -14.29
C VAL A 247 -17.73 -7.65 -12.99
N LEU A 248 -16.94 -6.86 -12.25
CA LEU A 248 -17.41 -6.27 -11.02
C LEU A 248 -18.73 -5.63 -11.45
N PRO A 249 -19.90 -6.08 -10.92
CA PRO A 249 -21.17 -5.55 -11.39
C PRO A 249 -21.04 -4.04 -11.40
N LYS A 250 -21.59 -3.34 -12.39
CA LYS A 250 -21.55 -1.87 -12.53
C LYS A 250 -21.85 -1.10 -11.24
N LYS A 251 -22.42 -1.75 -10.25
CA LYS A 251 -22.63 -1.22 -8.88
C LYS A 251 -21.35 -1.05 -8.04
N ILE A 252 -20.18 -1.59 -8.43
CA ILE A 252 -18.92 -1.31 -7.72
C ILE A 252 -18.32 0.03 -8.15
N GLU A 253 -18.67 0.54 -9.33
CA GLU A 253 -18.33 1.91 -9.71
C GLU A 253 -18.91 2.96 -8.73
N ASP A 254 -19.86 2.56 -7.88
CA ASP A 254 -20.45 3.40 -6.85
C ASP A 254 -19.87 3.09 -5.45
N ASP A 255 -18.54 3.07 -5.28
CA ASP A 255 -17.90 3.13 -3.96
C ASP A 255 -17.93 4.58 -3.44
N SER A 256 -19.14 5.12 -3.32
CA SER A 256 -19.36 6.45 -2.81
C SER A 256 -19.37 6.48 -1.28
N PRO A 257 -18.94 7.60 -0.68
CA PRO A 257 -19.05 7.81 0.76
C PRO A 257 -20.49 7.71 1.24
N ARG A 258 -20.75 6.94 2.31
CA ARG A 258 -22.11 6.64 2.79
C ARG A 258 -22.23 6.83 4.29
N ILE A 259 -23.43 7.20 4.73
CA ILE A 259 -23.78 7.31 6.14
C ILE A 259 -25.10 6.59 6.34
N TYR A 260 -25.12 5.66 7.31
CA TYR A 260 -26.32 5.01 7.77
C TYR A 260 -26.52 5.22 9.28
N TYR A 261 -27.75 5.40 9.70
CA TYR A 261 -28.11 5.36 11.10
C TYR A 261 -28.88 4.07 11.41
N PHE A 262 -28.34 3.27 12.34
CA PHE A 262 -28.95 2.05 12.85
C PHE A 262 -29.67 2.33 14.16
N GLN A 263 -30.96 2.62 14.07
CA GLN A 263 -31.77 3.14 15.18
C GLN A 263 -31.81 2.20 16.40
N THR A 264 -31.99 0.89 16.18
CA THR A 264 -32.03 -0.12 17.24
C THR A 264 -30.71 -0.25 18.01
N HIS A 265 -29.62 0.14 17.41
CA HIS A 265 -28.29 0.07 18.00
C HIS A 265 -27.75 1.45 18.41
N LYS A 266 -28.53 2.52 18.19
CA LYS A 266 -28.09 3.92 18.37
C LYS A 266 -26.71 4.16 17.77
N MET A 267 -26.47 3.68 16.54
CA MET A 267 -25.17 3.63 15.91
C MET A 267 -25.16 4.39 14.60
N LEU A 268 -24.12 5.19 14.40
CA LEU A 268 -23.83 5.86 13.15
C LEU A 268 -22.74 5.07 12.39
N TYR A 269 -23.04 4.65 11.19
CA TYR A 269 -22.08 4.00 10.29
C TYR A 269 -21.66 4.98 9.19
N ILE A 270 -20.36 5.12 8.99
CA ILE A 270 -19.72 6.01 8.00
C ILE A 270 -18.77 5.18 7.16
N ARG A 271 -19.08 5.05 5.87
CA ARG A 271 -18.17 4.44 4.87
C ARG A 271 -17.25 5.50 4.30
N ILE A 272 -15.94 5.28 4.41
CA ILE A 272 -14.88 6.11 3.85
C ILE A 272 -14.13 5.27 2.81
N PRO A 273 -14.52 5.29 1.53
CA PRO A 273 -13.94 4.39 0.52
C PRO A 273 -12.53 4.79 0.08
N LEU A 274 -12.21 6.08 0.19
CA LEU A 274 -10.91 6.67 -0.15
C LEU A 274 -10.73 7.95 0.68
N MET A 275 -9.50 8.23 1.11
CA MET A 275 -9.15 9.48 1.79
C MET A 275 -8.91 10.59 0.77
N SER A 276 -10.00 11.08 0.15
CA SER A 276 -9.98 12.12 -0.88
C SER A 276 -10.83 13.34 -0.50
N ASP A 277 -10.50 14.50 -1.05
CA ASP A 277 -11.25 15.75 -0.82
C ASP A 277 -12.73 15.60 -1.16
N SER A 278 -13.06 14.93 -2.26
CA SER A 278 -14.44 14.70 -2.65
C SER A 278 -15.20 13.83 -1.63
N ALA A 279 -14.57 12.81 -1.06
CA ALA A 279 -15.16 12.00 0.00
C ALA A 279 -15.33 12.82 1.27
N ARG A 280 -14.33 13.62 1.64
CA ARG A 280 -14.37 14.55 2.78
C ARG A 280 -15.57 15.50 2.69
N GLU A 281 -15.69 16.24 1.60
CA GLU A 281 -16.78 17.20 1.40
C GLU A 281 -18.17 16.56 1.51
N ILE A 282 -18.36 15.41 0.85
CA ILE A 282 -19.62 14.68 0.88
C ILE A 282 -19.97 14.25 2.33
N LEU A 283 -19.00 13.70 3.06
CA LEU A 283 -19.21 13.21 4.42
C LEU A 283 -19.45 14.35 5.39
N LEU A 284 -18.62 15.38 5.41
CA LEU A 284 -18.76 16.53 6.28
C LEU A 284 -20.11 17.22 6.09
N LYS A 285 -20.55 17.42 4.83
CA LYS A 285 -21.87 18.00 4.51
C LYS A 285 -23.02 17.16 5.05
N LYS A 286 -22.88 15.83 5.09
CA LYS A 286 -23.91 14.91 5.63
C LYS A 286 -23.87 14.85 7.15
N ILE A 287 -22.67 14.74 7.75
CA ILE A 287 -22.49 14.61 9.21
C ILE A 287 -23.00 15.87 9.92
N LYS A 288 -22.66 17.08 9.44
CA LYS A 288 -23.13 18.34 10.01
C LYS A 288 -24.65 18.51 10.06
N LYS A 289 -25.41 17.69 9.33
CA LYS A 289 -26.87 17.68 9.33
C LYS A 289 -27.50 16.68 10.32
N ILE A 290 -26.67 15.82 10.95
CA ILE A 290 -27.16 14.82 11.88
C ILE A 290 -27.59 15.52 13.17
N ARG A 291 -28.83 15.26 13.60
CA ARG A 291 -29.42 15.79 14.85
C ARG A 291 -29.94 14.66 15.75
N ARG A 292 -29.47 13.44 15.49
CA ARG A 292 -29.89 12.25 16.25
C ARG A 292 -28.81 11.89 17.25
N HIS A 293 -29.23 11.43 18.42
CA HIS A 293 -28.31 10.86 19.39
C HIS A 293 -27.85 9.49 18.94
N PHE A 294 -26.54 9.23 19.03
CA PHE A 294 -25.89 7.94 18.80
C PHE A 294 -24.84 7.69 19.89
N GLU A 295 -24.71 6.43 20.27
CA GLU A 295 -23.81 5.98 21.33
C GLU A 295 -22.53 5.37 20.75
N ASN A 296 -22.56 4.95 19.48
CA ASN A 296 -21.44 4.34 18.78
C ASN A 296 -21.31 4.89 17.36
N VAL A 297 -20.07 4.98 16.89
CA VAL A 297 -19.74 5.33 15.51
C VAL A 297 -18.90 4.22 14.89
N VAL A 298 -19.26 3.78 13.69
CA VAL A 298 -18.46 2.86 12.88
C VAL A 298 -17.83 3.65 11.73
N LEU A 299 -16.51 3.63 11.66
CA LEU A 299 -15.73 4.17 10.54
C LEU A 299 -15.24 2.99 9.69
N ASP A 300 -15.85 2.81 8.52
CA ASP A 300 -15.51 1.69 7.64
C ASP A 300 -14.51 2.12 6.58
N VAL A 301 -13.26 1.72 6.75
CA VAL A 301 -12.14 1.97 5.82
C VAL A 301 -11.68 0.71 5.09
N ARG A 302 -12.48 -0.35 5.07
CA ARG A 302 -12.17 -1.57 4.32
C ARG A 302 -11.98 -1.27 2.83
N GLY A 303 -10.89 -1.76 2.24
CA GLY A 303 -10.52 -1.49 0.84
C GLY A 303 -10.02 -0.07 0.58
N ASN A 304 -9.95 0.79 1.57
CA ASN A 304 -9.45 2.16 1.43
C ASN A 304 -7.91 2.17 1.34
N ARG A 305 -7.38 2.64 0.23
CA ARG A 305 -5.94 2.69 -0.05
C ARG A 305 -5.24 3.96 0.43
N GLY A 306 -5.89 4.75 1.28
CA GLY A 306 -5.32 5.97 1.84
C GLY A 306 -5.67 7.22 1.04
N GLY A 307 -4.81 8.20 1.10
CA GLY A 307 -4.93 9.56 0.59
C GLY A 307 -4.44 10.56 1.63
N GLY A 308 -5.19 11.63 1.88
CA GLY A 308 -4.87 12.63 2.91
C GLY A 308 -5.40 12.24 4.28
N ASP A 309 -4.57 12.37 5.32
CA ASP A 309 -4.98 12.15 6.72
C ASP A 309 -6.01 13.19 7.18
N ASP A 310 -5.99 14.39 6.63
CA ASP A 310 -6.96 15.45 6.90
C ASP A 310 -8.41 15.02 6.69
N VAL A 311 -8.67 14.03 5.84
CA VAL A 311 -10.02 13.51 5.59
C VAL A 311 -10.63 12.88 6.83
N TRP A 312 -9.94 11.95 7.47
CA TRP A 312 -10.45 11.29 8.67
C TRP A 312 -10.33 12.19 9.91
N MET A 313 -9.31 13.05 9.97
CA MET A 313 -9.16 14.04 11.02
C MET A 313 -10.33 15.02 11.06
N ASP A 314 -10.72 15.56 9.93
CA ASP A 314 -11.89 16.45 9.81
C ASP A 314 -13.19 15.73 10.14
N ILE A 315 -13.34 14.45 9.76
CA ILE A 315 -14.50 13.63 10.13
C ILE A 315 -14.59 13.48 11.65
N LEU A 316 -13.48 13.16 12.33
CA LEU A 316 -13.45 13.11 13.79
C LEU A 316 -13.82 14.46 14.41
N SER A 317 -13.21 15.54 13.94
CA SER A 317 -13.44 16.91 14.44
C SER A 317 -14.92 17.33 14.42
N VAL A 318 -15.68 16.92 13.39
CA VAL A 318 -17.12 17.22 13.32
C VAL A 318 -18.01 16.23 14.10
N LEU A 319 -17.47 15.12 14.55
CA LEU A 319 -18.20 14.14 15.37
C LEU A 319 -18.03 14.42 16.86
N ILE A 320 -16.80 14.57 17.34
CA ILE A 320 -16.45 14.60 18.76
C ILE A 320 -16.94 15.88 19.47
N LYS A 321 -17.26 15.72 20.76
CA LYS A 321 -17.61 16.83 21.65
C LYS A 321 -16.39 17.48 22.30
N ASP A 322 -15.47 16.65 22.75
CA ASP A 322 -14.31 17.05 23.52
C ASP A 322 -13.04 16.79 22.71
N THR A 323 -11.97 17.57 22.96
CA THR A 323 -10.68 17.38 22.32
C THR A 323 -10.13 16.00 22.65
N ILE A 324 -9.70 15.27 21.61
CA ILE A 324 -9.01 13.99 21.74
C ILE A 324 -7.57 14.21 21.30
N GLN A 325 -6.63 13.76 22.12
CA GLN A 325 -5.21 13.84 21.81
C GLN A 325 -4.58 12.45 21.92
N PHE A 326 -3.80 12.08 20.91
CA PHE A 326 -2.99 10.87 20.90
C PHE A 326 -1.52 11.25 20.81
N PRO A 327 -0.60 10.43 21.35
CA PRO A 327 0.81 10.55 21.00
C PRO A 327 0.97 10.47 19.47
N CYS A 328 1.74 11.38 18.90
CA CYS A 328 2.14 11.31 17.51
C CYS A 328 3.65 11.36 17.42
N ASN A 329 4.26 10.29 16.94
CA ASN A 329 5.69 10.14 16.84
C ASN A 329 6.07 9.78 15.41
N ILE A 330 6.81 10.68 14.78
CA ILE A 330 7.34 10.44 13.44
C ILE A 330 8.75 9.89 13.53
N GLY A 331 8.97 8.75 12.90
CA GLY A 331 10.26 8.08 12.82
C GLY A 331 10.91 8.24 11.44
N THR A 332 12.22 8.56 11.41
CA THR A 332 13.00 8.64 10.18
C THR A 332 14.44 8.21 10.41
N ARG A 333 15.16 7.88 9.36
CA ARG A 333 16.60 7.60 9.41
C ARG A 333 17.47 8.85 9.14
N SER A 334 16.86 9.96 8.73
CA SER A 334 17.60 11.18 8.40
C SER A 334 17.00 12.41 9.07
N SER A 335 17.85 13.18 9.76
CA SER A 335 17.44 14.46 10.37
C SER A 335 16.90 15.46 9.36
N PHE A 336 17.31 15.37 8.10
CA PHE A 336 16.79 16.20 7.02
C PHE A 336 15.28 16.04 6.85
N PHE A 337 14.77 14.81 6.86
CA PHE A 337 13.34 14.54 6.70
C PHE A 337 12.53 14.80 7.97
N LEU A 338 13.16 14.85 9.15
CA LEU A 338 12.48 15.31 10.36
C LEU A 338 12.12 16.79 10.35
N THR A 339 12.96 17.60 9.73
CA THR A 339 12.75 19.05 9.68
C THR A 339 11.81 19.48 8.55
N TRP A 340 11.67 18.65 7.51
CA TRP A 340 10.84 18.97 6.36
C TRP A 340 9.34 18.87 6.67
N ASP A 341 8.96 17.88 7.46
CA ASP A 341 7.54 17.54 7.65
C ASP A 341 6.90 18.24 8.87
N THR A 342 7.67 19.01 9.63
CA THR A 342 7.14 19.62 10.87
C THR A 342 7.81 20.95 11.20
N ASP A 343 7.03 22.02 11.34
CA ASP A 343 7.48 23.34 11.80
C ASP A 343 7.87 23.38 13.29
N CYS A 344 7.50 22.36 14.07
CA CYS A 344 7.82 22.29 15.50
C CYS A 344 9.08 21.45 15.73
N VAL A 345 10.10 22.05 16.28
CA VAL A 345 11.31 21.36 16.74
C VAL A 345 11.11 20.97 18.20
N SER A 346 10.51 19.82 18.45
CA SER A 346 10.66 19.14 19.73
C SER A 346 11.99 18.39 19.76
N ASP A 347 12.45 17.97 20.92
CA ASP A 347 13.67 17.20 21.05
C ASP A 347 13.61 15.91 20.23
N VAL A 348 14.56 15.75 19.33
CA VAL A 348 14.73 14.51 18.57
C VAL A 348 15.42 13.49 19.46
N ARG A 349 14.82 12.33 19.62
CA ARG A 349 15.39 11.22 20.41
C ARG A 349 15.72 10.03 19.51
N LYS A 350 16.65 9.19 19.97
CA LYS A 350 16.90 7.90 19.34
C LYS A 350 15.74 6.97 19.66
N GLY A 351 15.12 6.43 18.65
CA GLY A 351 14.08 5.42 18.71
C GLY A 351 14.58 4.01 18.43
N PRO A 352 13.69 3.01 18.37
CA PRO A 352 14.02 1.66 17.93
C PRO A 352 14.43 1.65 16.45
N TYR A 353 15.12 0.59 16.00
CA TYR A 353 15.46 0.34 14.59
C TYR A 353 16.26 1.45 13.91
N ASP A 354 17.18 2.07 14.64
CA ASP A 354 17.99 3.21 14.18
C ASP A 354 17.16 4.40 13.69
N LEU A 355 15.91 4.50 14.10
CA LEU A 355 15.07 5.66 13.83
C LEU A 355 15.42 6.82 14.75
N MET A 356 15.40 8.00 14.22
CA MET A 356 15.24 9.25 14.94
C MET A 356 13.76 9.52 15.10
N ILE A 357 13.30 9.69 16.33
CA ILE A 357 11.90 9.91 16.64
C ILE A 357 11.69 11.37 17.05
N LYS A 358 10.66 11.97 16.46
CA LYS A 358 10.16 13.29 16.81
C LYS A 358 8.70 13.20 17.23
N GLU A 359 8.37 13.75 18.39
CA GLU A 359 6.97 13.92 18.81
C GLU A 359 6.36 15.15 18.12
N THR A 360 5.12 15.02 17.68
CA THR A 360 4.35 16.08 17.05
C THR A 360 2.97 16.16 17.68
N ASP A 361 2.24 17.24 17.43
CA ASP A 361 0.86 17.45 17.88
C ASP A 361 -0.20 17.08 16.82
N TRP A 362 0.20 16.43 15.73
CA TRP A 362 -0.70 16.11 14.62
C TRP A 362 -1.92 15.27 15.01
N ASN A 363 -1.81 14.46 16.05
CA ASN A 363 -2.91 13.64 16.55
C ASN A 363 -3.74 14.36 17.62
N THR A 364 -3.85 15.69 17.56
CA THR A 364 -4.73 16.50 18.39
C THR A 364 -5.97 16.90 17.60
N PHE A 365 -7.12 16.29 17.94
CA PHE A 365 -8.39 16.52 17.25
C PHE A 365 -9.24 17.48 18.06
N ILE A 366 -9.35 18.71 17.58
CA ILE A 366 -10.15 19.76 18.19
C ILE A 366 -11.58 19.69 17.62
N PRO A 367 -12.63 19.70 18.47
CA PRO A 367 -14.01 19.72 18.00
C PRO A 367 -14.29 20.92 17.09
N ASN A 368 -14.92 20.65 15.95
CA ASN A 368 -15.44 21.73 15.10
C ASN A 368 -16.59 22.46 15.82
N GLU A 369 -16.77 23.76 15.58
CA GLU A 369 -17.88 24.54 16.14
C GLU A 369 -19.27 23.94 15.86
N GLN A 370 -19.41 23.26 14.74
CA GLN A 370 -20.65 22.59 14.32
C GLN A 370 -20.58 21.07 14.53
N ASN A 371 -19.92 20.61 15.58
CA ASN A 371 -19.79 19.19 15.87
C ASN A 371 -21.12 18.53 16.30
N CYS A 372 -21.16 17.20 16.28
CA CYS A 372 -22.32 16.40 16.66
C CYS A 372 -22.45 16.16 18.16
N GLY A 373 -21.50 16.59 18.98
CA GLY A 373 -21.51 16.37 20.43
C GLY A 373 -21.28 14.93 20.84
N PHE A 374 -20.59 14.12 20.02
CA PHE A 374 -20.38 12.71 20.28
C PHE A 374 -19.32 12.47 21.38
N THR A 375 -19.67 11.60 22.33
CA THR A 375 -18.82 11.20 23.47
C THR A 375 -18.74 9.68 23.63
N GLY A 376 -19.25 8.92 22.67
CA GLY A 376 -19.31 7.47 22.73
C GLY A 376 -18.07 6.76 22.17
N HIS A 377 -18.24 5.55 21.67
CA HIS A 377 -17.17 4.67 21.21
C HIS A 377 -17.09 4.60 19.69
N PHE A 378 -15.86 4.59 19.16
CA PHE A 378 -15.56 4.43 17.75
C PHE A 378 -15.11 3.00 17.45
N PHE A 379 -15.69 2.39 16.41
CA PHE A 379 -15.23 1.15 15.81
C PHE A 379 -14.66 1.44 14.43
N VAL A 380 -13.43 1.03 14.17
CA VAL A 380 -12.75 1.19 12.87
C VAL A 380 -12.68 -0.17 12.19
N LEU A 381 -13.33 -0.30 11.03
CA LEU A 381 -13.32 -1.55 10.27
C LEU A 381 -12.20 -1.51 9.24
N GLN A 382 -11.22 -2.41 9.36
CA GLN A 382 -10.08 -2.55 8.47
C GLN A 382 -10.06 -3.90 7.75
N ASP A 383 -9.46 -3.95 6.58
CA ASP A 383 -9.15 -5.19 5.88
C ASP A 383 -7.70 -5.19 5.34
N TRP A 384 -7.32 -6.23 4.65
CA TRP A 384 -5.96 -6.36 4.08
C TRP A 384 -5.59 -5.26 3.06
N ASN A 385 -6.56 -4.49 2.52
CA ASN A 385 -6.35 -3.39 1.59
C ASN A 385 -6.36 -2.02 2.26
N THR A 386 -6.61 -1.96 3.56
CA THR A 386 -6.54 -0.73 4.34
C THR A 386 -5.09 -0.25 4.40
N LEU A 387 -4.81 0.97 3.93
CA LEU A 387 -3.45 1.43 3.67
C LEU A 387 -3.28 2.93 3.86
N SER A 388 -2.03 3.37 4.17
CA SER A 388 -1.64 4.78 4.28
C SER A 388 -2.57 5.53 5.25
N ALA A 389 -3.13 6.69 4.93
CA ALA A 389 -4.03 7.44 5.78
C ALA A 389 -5.21 6.63 6.37
N ALA A 390 -5.70 5.61 5.67
CA ALA A 390 -6.72 4.72 6.22
C ALA A 390 -6.15 3.79 7.30
N HIS A 391 -4.89 3.39 7.15
CA HIS A 391 -4.19 2.61 8.15
C HIS A 391 -3.81 3.49 9.36
N SER A 392 -3.41 4.75 9.15
CA SER A 392 -3.20 5.72 10.25
C SER A 392 -4.43 5.82 11.13
N LEU A 393 -5.63 5.93 10.55
CA LEU A 393 -6.88 5.92 11.32
C LEU A 393 -7.09 4.62 12.10
N SER A 394 -6.73 3.45 11.55
CA SER A 394 -6.91 2.20 12.30
C SER A 394 -5.84 2.00 13.38
N SER A 395 -4.62 2.52 13.18
CA SER A 395 -3.53 2.39 14.16
C SER A 395 -3.75 3.19 15.43
N ILE A 396 -4.41 4.37 15.34
CA ILE A 396 -4.70 5.18 16.53
C ILE A 396 -5.65 4.48 17.52
N CYS A 397 -6.38 3.45 17.09
CA CYS A 397 -7.25 2.69 17.98
C CYS A 397 -6.51 2.16 19.21
N ARG A 398 -5.25 1.73 19.04
CA ARG A 398 -4.42 1.22 20.14
C ARG A 398 -3.96 2.28 21.13
N LEU A 399 -4.12 3.55 20.79
CA LEU A 399 -3.68 4.69 21.60
C LEU A 399 -4.78 5.26 22.49
N SER A 400 -6.02 4.79 22.33
CA SER A 400 -7.16 5.34 23.05
C SER A 400 -8.24 4.30 23.36
N PRO A 401 -8.75 4.27 24.61
CA PRO A 401 -9.83 3.35 24.98
C PRO A 401 -11.18 3.71 24.33
N HIS A 402 -11.28 4.84 23.63
CA HIS A 402 -12.50 5.25 22.92
C HIS A 402 -12.60 4.65 21.51
N PHE A 403 -11.56 3.93 21.05
CA PHE A 403 -11.50 3.34 19.72
C PHE A 403 -11.25 1.83 19.81
N THR A 404 -11.76 1.10 18.86
CA THR A 404 -11.46 -0.33 18.65
C THR A 404 -11.36 -0.63 17.16
N SER A 405 -10.24 -1.17 16.73
CA SER A 405 -10.06 -1.68 15.36
C SER A 405 -10.59 -3.11 15.26
N ILE A 406 -11.32 -3.38 14.18
CA ILE A 406 -11.95 -4.69 13.91
C ILE A 406 -11.62 -5.13 12.50
N GLY A 407 -11.23 -6.38 12.33
CA GLY A 407 -11.07 -6.95 11.00
C GLY A 407 -9.94 -7.95 10.86
N VAL A 408 -9.24 -7.87 9.73
CA VAL A 408 -8.07 -8.68 9.44
C VAL A 408 -6.82 -7.82 9.33
N PRO A 409 -5.62 -8.39 9.54
CA PRO A 409 -4.37 -7.64 9.36
C PRO A 409 -4.27 -7.01 7.98
N THR A 410 -3.70 -5.80 7.90
CA THR A 410 -3.57 -5.09 6.62
C THR A 410 -2.63 -5.79 5.63
N GLY A 411 -1.77 -6.66 6.10
CA GLY A 411 -0.77 -7.38 5.29
C GLY A 411 0.40 -6.50 4.83
N TYR A 412 0.31 -5.19 5.00
CA TYR A 412 1.41 -4.27 4.70
C TYR A 412 2.14 -3.92 5.99
N ILE A 413 3.40 -4.34 6.10
CA ILE A 413 4.23 -3.96 7.23
C ILE A 413 4.46 -2.47 7.18
N SER A 414 4.13 -1.80 8.28
CA SER A 414 4.25 -0.35 8.41
C SER A 414 3.66 0.44 7.23
N GLY A 415 2.48 0.07 6.76
CA GLY A 415 1.74 0.82 5.74
C GLY A 415 1.32 2.25 6.13
N ARG A 416 1.97 2.82 7.14
CA ARG A 416 1.77 4.14 7.76
C ARG A 416 2.89 5.11 7.40
N GLY A 417 3.45 4.98 6.20
CA GLY A 417 4.45 5.91 5.69
C GLY A 417 3.88 7.30 5.49
N GLY A 418 4.72 8.31 5.67
CA GLY A 418 4.38 9.68 5.33
C GLY A 418 4.35 9.94 3.81
N THR A 419 4.30 11.20 3.43
CA THR A 419 4.30 11.60 2.02
C THR A 419 5.55 11.08 1.31
N PRO A 420 5.40 10.30 0.22
CA PRO A 420 6.55 9.78 -0.50
C PRO A 420 7.36 10.90 -1.16
N VAL A 421 8.67 10.81 -1.07
CA VAL A 421 9.62 11.74 -1.70
C VAL A 421 10.05 11.18 -3.04
N LEU A 422 10.17 12.05 -4.04
CA LEU A 422 10.72 11.73 -5.35
C LEU A 422 12.25 11.84 -5.31
N PHE A 423 12.93 10.78 -5.74
CA PHE A 423 14.37 10.72 -5.93
C PHE A 423 14.68 10.52 -7.41
N GLN A 424 15.80 11.08 -7.87
CA GLN A 424 16.26 10.92 -9.25
C GLN A 424 17.70 10.40 -9.29
N LEU A 425 17.93 9.39 -10.11
CA LEU A 425 19.26 8.85 -10.34
C LEU A 425 20.06 9.75 -11.29
N LYS A 426 21.35 9.90 -11.02
CA LYS A 426 22.20 10.92 -11.67
C LYS A 426 22.48 10.66 -13.14
N ASN A 427 22.62 9.39 -13.54
CA ASN A 427 23.00 9.05 -14.91
C ASN A 427 21.78 8.76 -15.80
N SER A 428 20.88 7.89 -15.35
CA SER A 428 19.67 7.53 -16.11
C SER A 428 18.58 8.59 -16.08
N GLY A 429 18.54 9.44 -15.07
CA GLY A 429 17.40 10.30 -14.84
C GLY A 429 16.16 9.53 -14.35
N PHE A 430 16.29 8.25 -14.03
CA PHE A 430 15.23 7.42 -13.47
C PHE A 430 14.70 8.02 -12.17
N VAL A 431 13.38 8.19 -12.09
CA VAL A 431 12.72 8.72 -10.89
C VAL A 431 11.94 7.62 -10.19
N PHE A 432 12.09 7.56 -8.89
CA PHE A 432 11.31 6.68 -8.03
C PHE A 432 10.81 7.43 -6.80
N THR A 433 9.72 6.97 -6.23
CA THR A 433 9.20 7.45 -4.94
C THR A 433 9.69 6.56 -3.83
N MET A 434 9.86 7.13 -2.64
CA MET A 434 10.13 6.38 -1.42
C MET A 434 9.61 7.17 -0.21
N GLU A 435 9.04 6.50 0.77
CA GLU A 435 8.78 7.12 2.06
C GLU A 435 10.09 7.32 2.83
N CYS A 436 10.21 8.47 3.49
CA CYS A 436 11.39 8.82 4.30
C CYS A 436 11.06 8.97 5.77
N ASN A 437 9.81 8.90 6.13
CA ASN A 437 9.31 8.90 7.49
C ASN A 437 8.18 7.88 7.66
N ILE A 438 7.89 7.54 8.91
CA ILE A 438 6.86 6.59 9.29
C ILE A 438 6.20 7.05 10.58
N ASP A 439 4.89 6.85 10.70
CA ASP A 439 4.20 6.98 11.97
C ASP A 439 4.60 5.81 12.89
N ALA A 440 5.27 6.16 13.98
CA ALA A 440 5.76 5.25 14.99
C ALA A 440 5.03 5.42 16.33
N SER A 441 3.88 6.06 16.36
CA SER A 441 3.17 6.48 17.57
C SER A 441 2.82 5.32 18.49
N ASP A 442 2.41 4.18 17.95
CA ASP A 442 2.05 2.98 18.69
C ASP A 442 3.17 1.93 18.77
N CYS A 443 4.37 2.25 18.24
CA CYS A 443 5.46 1.27 18.06
C CYS A 443 6.71 1.56 18.91
N LEU A 444 6.70 2.60 19.76
CA LEU A 444 7.91 3.09 20.42
C LEU A 444 8.58 2.08 21.37
N ASN A 445 7.81 1.15 21.90
CA ASN A 445 8.27 0.22 22.94
C ASN A 445 8.14 -1.25 22.54
N SER A 446 7.58 -1.57 21.37
CA SER A 446 7.36 -2.94 20.93
C SER A 446 7.41 -3.10 19.41
N LEU A 447 8.12 -4.15 18.98
CA LEU A 447 8.13 -4.63 17.58
C LEU A 447 6.77 -5.11 17.11
N ASP A 448 5.96 -5.61 18.04
CA ASP A 448 4.69 -6.25 17.73
C ASP A 448 3.68 -5.29 17.11
N PHE A 449 3.83 -4.00 17.38
CA PHE A 449 2.94 -2.98 16.81
C PHE A 449 3.11 -2.76 15.30
N PHE A 450 4.26 -3.10 14.74
CA PHE A 450 4.43 -3.09 13.28
C PHE A 450 3.71 -4.23 12.57
N GLN A 451 3.05 -5.12 13.31
CA GLN A 451 2.31 -6.23 12.73
C GLN A 451 0.93 -5.83 12.16
N ASP A 452 0.45 -4.61 12.42
CA ASP A 452 -0.79 -4.08 11.86
C ASP A 452 -2.04 -4.98 12.07
N ILE A 453 -2.04 -5.74 13.15
CA ILE A 453 -3.12 -6.62 13.56
C ILE A 453 -4.20 -5.79 14.27
N PRO A 454 -5.48 -5.89 13.91
CA PRO A 454 -6.55 -5.18 14.61
C PRO A 454 -6.73 -5.71 16.04
N GLU A 455 -7.23 -4.85 16.94
CA GLU A 455 -7.50 -5.22 18.33
C GLU A 455 -8.53 -6.35 18.45
N HIS A 456 -9.51 -6.37 17.54
CA HIS A 456 -10.49 -7.45 17.41
C HIS A 456 -10.34 -8.12 16.05
N GLN A 457 -9.53 -9.18 16.01
CA GLN A 457 -9.24 -9.89 14.78
C GLN A 457 -10.40 -10.81 14.39
N LEU A 458 -10.78 -10.76 13.11
CA LEU A 458 -11.72 -11.68 12.49
C LEU A 458 -10.96 -12.80 11.79
N HIS A 459 -11.46 -14.02 11.96
CA HIS A 459 -10.95 -15.19 11.27
C HIS A 459 -12.01 -15.71 10.29
N PHE A 460 -11.58 -15.99 9.07
CA PHE A 460 -12.43 -16.51 8.01
C PHE A 460 -11.92 -17.89 7.61
N THR A 461 -12.83 -18.83 7.39
CA THR A 461 -12.50 -20.03 6.63
C THR A 461 -12.20 -19.67 5.18
N GLU A 462 -11.57 -20.55 4.41
CA GLU A 462 -11.31 -20.29 2.99
C GLU A 462 -12.59 -20.03 2.20
N GLU A 463 -13.64 -20.80 2.48
CA GLU A 463 -14.94 -20.63 1.82
C GLU A 463 -15.58 -19.29 2.17
N GLU A 464 -15.56 -18.89 3.44
CA GLU A 464 -16.07 -17.61 3.91
C GLU A 464 -15.28 -16.45 3.31
N ALA A 465 -13.96 -16.55 3.21
CA ALA A 465 -13.14 -15.52 2.62
C ALA A 465 -13.41 -15.39 1.12
N VAL A 466 -13.44 -16.50 0.38
CA VAL A 466 -13.81 -16.51 -1.04
C VAL A 466 -15.21 -15.90 -1.22
N ASP A 467 -16.18 -16.31 -0.42
CA ASP A 467 -17.55 -15.79 -0.50
C ASP A 467 -17.60 -14.30 -0.15
N TYR A 468 -16.94 -13.89 0.92
CA TYR A 468 -16.88 -12.51 1.36
C TYR A 468 -16.19 -11.60 0.37
N PHE A 469 -14.99 -11.97 -0.08
CA PHE A 469 -14.19 -11.10 -0.94
C PHE A 469 -14.63 -11.12 -2.40
N PHE A 470 -15.24 -12.19 -2.89
CA PHE A 470 -15.71 -12.28 -4.27
C PHE A 470 -17.18 -11.93 -4.45
N LYS A 471 -18.05 -12.44 -3.59
CA LYS A 471 -19.50 -12.23 -3.75
C LYS A 471 -20.01 -11.03 -2.98
N ASN A 472 -19.43 -10.75 -1.83
CA ASN A 472 -19.94 -9.77 -0.88
C ASN A 472 -19.23 -8.43 -0.86
N CYS A 473 -17.97 -8.32 -1.36
CA CYS A 473 -17.37 -7.00 -1.56
C CYS A 473 -18.22 -6.10 -2.49
N LEU A 474 -19.11 -6.73 -3.26
CA LEU A 474 -20.10 -6.09 -4.12
C LEU A 474 -21.32 -5.56 -3.39
N THR A 475 -21.64 -6.14 -2.23
CA THR A 475 -22.84 -5.83 -1.45
C THR A 475 -22.56 -5.13 -0.12
N LEU A 476 -21.27 -4.91 0.21
CA LEU A 476 -20.80 -4.23 1.44
C LEU A 476 -21.49 -2.90 1.74
N LYS A 477 -22.27 -2.38 0.81
CA LYS A 477 -22.85 -1.04 0.82
C LYS A 477 -24.35 -1.04 1.09
N ASP A 478 -24.99 -2.20 1.09
CA ASP A 478 -26.41 -2.30 1.42
C ASP A 478 -26.60 -2.28 2.92
N LYS A 479 -27.40 -1.33 3.42
CA LYS A 479 -27.76 -1.22 4.83
C LYS A 479 -28.33 -2.53 5.41
N LYS A 480 -29.11 -3.28 4.63
CA LYS A 480 -29.68 -4.56 5.04
C LYS A 480 -28.58 -5.61 5.21
N HIS A 481 -27.61 -5.65 4.27
CA HIS A 481 -26.47 -6.56 4.34
C HIS A 481 -25.63 -6.30 5.59
N LEU A 482 -25.28 -5.02 5.84
CA LEU A 482 -24.53 -4.61 7.03
C LEU A 482 -25.22 -5.06 8.34
N LEU A 483 -26.54 -5.01 8.39
CA LEU A 483 -27.29 -5.40 9.59
C LEU A 483 -27.40 -6.92 9.79
N THR A 484 -27.36 -7.72 8.72
CA THR A 484 -27.79 -9.12 8.81
C THR A 484 -26.71 -10.14 8.43
N ARG A 485 -25.74 -9.76 7.60
CA ARG A 485 -24.80 -10.71 6.99
C ARG A 485 -23.34 -10.32 7.13
N ASP A 486 -23.04 -9.03 7.25
CA ASP A 486 -21.66 -8.55 7.31
C ASP A 486 -20.97 -9.05 8.59
N PRO A 487 -19.88 -9.83 8.51
CA PRO A 487 -19.21 -10.40 9.67
C PRO A 487 -18.54 -9.34 10.55
N TYR A 488 -18.07 -8.23 9.97
CA TYR A 488 -17.49 -7.13 10.72
C TYR A 488 -18.56 -6.42 11.58
N MET A 489 -19.71 -6.13 10.97
CA MET A 489 -20.82 -5.51 11.69
C MET A 489 -21.41 -6.44 12.76
N LYS A 490 -21.40 -7.75 12.55
CA LYS A 490 -21.78 -8.71 13.60
C LYS A 490 -20.86 -8.60 14.80
N ALA A 491 -19.53 -8.54 14.58
CA ALA A 491 -18.55 -8.34 15.64
C ALA A 491 -18.78 -7.01 16.38
N VAL A 492 -19.03 -5.91 15.67
CA VAL A 492 -19.39 -4.62 16.28
C VAL A 492 -20.60 -4.78 17.19
N PHE A 493 -21.68 -5.41 16.71
CA PHE A 493 -22.91 -5.58 17.51
C PHE A 493 -22.70 -6.45 18.76
N GLU A 494 -21.83 -7.44 18.69
CA GLU A 494 -21.46 -8.27 19.83
C GLU A 494 -20.65 -7.48 20.86
N LEU A 495 -19.66 -6.70 20.44
CA LEU A 495 -18.88 -5.83 21.32
C LEU A 495 -19.76 -4.78 22.02
N VAL A 496 -20.68 -4.15 21.28
CA VAL A 496 -21.63 -3.19 21.85
C VAL A 496 -22.56 -3.83 22.91
N LYS A 497 -22.93 -5.11 22.74
CA LYS A 497 -23.71 -5.83 23.75
C LYS A 497 -22.89 -6.09 25.02
N GLN A 498 -21.61 -6.37 24.90
CA GLN A 498 -20.71 -6.62 26.03
C GLN A 498 -20.38 -5.35 26.82
N GLN A 499 -20.45 -4.18 26.21
CA GLN A 499 -20.22 -2.88 26.85
C GLN A 499 -21.42 -2.40 27.68
N LYS A 500 -22.58 -3.03 27.52
CA LYS A 500 -23.77 -2.71 28.36
C LYS A 500 -23.64 -3.43 29.69
N PRO A 501 -23.73 -2.69 30.84
CA PRO A 501 -23.67 -3.27 32.17
C PRO A 501 -24.82 -4.26 32.44
#